data_806beee86971e9a50690f6fcae0d02d7
#
_entry.id   806beee86971e9a50690f6fcae0d02d7
#
_cell.length_a   1.000
_cell.length_b   1.000
_cell.length_c   1.000
_cell.angle_alpha   90.00
_cell.angle_beta   90.00
_cell.angle_gamma   90.00
#
_symmetry.space_group_name_H-M   'P 1'
#
loop_
_entity.id
_entity.type
_entity.pdbx_description
1 polymer ?
#
loop_
_entity_poly.entity_id
_entity_poly.type
_entity_poly.pdbx_seq_one_letter_code
_entity_poly.pdbx_strand_id
1 'polypeptide(L)' 'VEFAEFMEAIDFVNAVAEIAEDAGHHPNIDVRWTTVVLALTTHDAGGLTDSDFEVARKIDTLID' A
#
# COMPACT_ATOMS: atom_id res chain seq x y z
N VAL A 1 -4.15 -6.82 4.79
CA VAL A 1 -4.99 -7.52 3.81
C VAL A 1 -4.53 -8.96 3.68
N GLU A 2 -5.46 -9.88 3.68
CA GLU A 2 -5.16 -11.30 3.58
C GLU A 2 -5.70 -11.87 2.27
N PHE A 3 -4.89 -12.69 1.61
CA PHE A 3 -5.23 -13.29 0.32
C PHE A 3 -5.28 -14.81 0.43
N ALA A 4 -5.90 -15.44 -0.54
CA ALA A 4 -6.01 -16.90 -0.55
C ALA A 4 -4.70 -17.57 -0.95
N GLU A 5 -3.91 -16.91 -1.79
CA GLU A 5 -2.67 -17.47 -2.31
C GLU A 5 -1.53 -16.45 -2.24
N PHE A 6 -0.30 -16.97 -2.12
CA PHE A 6 0.88 -16.12 -2.04
C PHE A 6 1.05 -15.23 -3.29
N MET A 7 0.84 -15.78 -4.47
CA MET A 7 1.00 -15.00 -5.70
C MET A 7 0.00 -13.87 -5.79
N GLU A 8 -1.21 -14.04 -5.24
CA GLU A 8 -2.18 -12.96 -5.18
C GLU A 8 -1.67 -11.82 -4.30
N ALA A 9 -1.03 -12.15 -3.18
CA ALA A 9 -0.45 -11.15 -2.30
C ALA A 9 0.66 -10.37 -3.01
N ILE A 10 1.49 -11.07 -3.77
CA ILE A 10 2.57 -10.42 -4.52
C ILE A 10 2.03 -9.53 -5.63
N ASP A 11 0.99 -9.97 -6.34
CA ASP A 11 0.36 -9.15 -7.36
C ASP A 11 -0.21 -7.86 -6.76
N PHE A 12 -0.80 -7.97 -5.59
CA PHE A 12 -1.30 -6.79 -4.86
C PHE A 12 -0.17 -5.84 -4.50
N VAL A 13 0.95 -6.37 -3.99
CA VAL A 13 2.12 -5.55 -3.64
C VAL A 13 2.65 -4.81 -4.86
N ASN A 14 2.72 -5.49 -6.01
CA ASN A 14 3.18 -4.85 -7.24
C ASN A 14 2.25 -3.71 -7.65
N ALA A 15 0.95 -3.89 -7.53
CA ALA A 15 -0.03 -2.84 -7.85
C ALA A 15 0.10 -1.65 -6.89
N VAL A 16 0.30 -1.94 -5.60
CA VAL A 16 0.51 -0.90 -4.59
C VAL A 16 1.80 -0.12 -4.90
N ALA A 17 2.84 -0.83 -5.30
CA ALA A 17 4.12 -0.19 -5.64
C ALA A 17 3.97 0.78 -6.81
N GLU A 18 3.19 0.42 -7.83
CA GLU A 18 2.94 1.30 -8.97
C GLU A 18 2.19 2.56 -8.55
N ILE A 19 1.18 2.40 -7.71
CA ILE A 19 0.41 3.55 -7.19
C ILE A 19 1.33 4.47 -6.37
N ALA A 20 2.16 3.88 -5.52
CA ALA A 20 3.06 4.63 -4.66
C ALA A 20 4.10 5.39 -5.48
N GLU A 21 4.64 4.76 -6.51
CA GLU A 21 5.63 5.38 -7.38
C GLU A 21 5.03 6.57 -8.13
N ASP A 22 3.83 6.43 -8.67
CA ASP A 22 3.14 7.51 -9.36
C ASP A 22 2.87 8.70 -8.44
N ALA A 23 2.52 8.41 -7.20
CA ALA A 23 2.23 9.45 -6.22
C ALA A 23 3.49 10.07 -5.60
N GLY A 24 4.65 9.44 -5.81
CA GLY A 24 5.88 9.86 -5.17
C GLY A 24 5.82 9.71 -3.65
N HIS A 25 5.03 8.76 -3.18
CA HIS A 25 4.78 8.59 -1.75
C HIS A 25 4.70 7.09 -1.43
N HIS A 26 5.74 6.57 -0.79
CA HIS A 26 5.93 5.13 -0.63
C HIS A 26 5.52 4.66 0.77
N PRO A 27 4.58 3.71 0.87
CA PRO A 27 4.22 3.11 2.16
C PRO A 27 5.28 2.10 2.59
N ASN A 28 5.29 1.77 3.86
CA ASN A 28 6.01 0.60 4.34
C ASN A 28 5.17 -0.62 4.02
N ILE A 29 5.78 -1.62 3.40
CA ILE A 29 5.09 -2.83 2.97
C ILE A 29 5.71 -4.02 3.68
N ASP A 30 4.87 -4.77 4.41
CA ASP A 30 5.28 -5.99 5.10
C ASP A 30 4.49 -7.14 4.50
N VAL A 31 5.19 -8.11 3.92
CA VAL A 31 4.55 -9.26 3.29
C VAL A 31 4.87 -10.50 4.12
N ARG A 32 3.81 -11.16 4.60
CA ARG A 32 3.94 -12.41 5.36
C ARG A 32 3.07 -13.46 4.70
N TRP A 33 3.67 -14.17 3.75
CA TRP A 33 3.01 -15.18 2.91
C TRP A 33 1.78 -14.57 2.22
N THR A 34 0.59 -14.83 2.75
CA THR A 34 -0.67 -14.35 2.17
C THR A 34 -1.20 -13.09 2.83
N THR A 35 -0.51 -12.57 3.83
CA THR A 35 -0.92 -11.36 4.55
C THR A 35 -0.02 -10.19 4.18
N VAL A 36 -0.64 -9.08 3.76
CA VAL A 36 0.09 -7.85 3.42
C VAL A 36 -0.34 -6.75 4.38
N VAL A 37 0.63 -6.15 5.04
CA VAL A 37 0.40 -5.01 5.95
C VAL A 37 1.02 -3.78 5.33
N LEU A 38 0.23 -2.71 5.22
CA LEU A 38 0.68 -1.44 4.67
C LEU A 38 0.60 -0.37 5.75
N ALA A 39 1.66 0.42 5.86
CA ALA A 39 1.69 1.54 6.78
C ALA A 39 2.04 2.82 6.02
N LEU A 40 1.14 3.78 6.05
CA LEU A 40 1.31 5.07 5.39
C LEU A 40 1.64 6.12 6.43
N THR A 41 2.88 6.61 6.38
CA THR A 41 3.32 7.67 7.28
C THR A 41 4.15 8.69 6.50
N THR A 42 4.13 9.93 6.96
CA THR A 42 4.96 10.97 6.40
C THR A 42 5.96 11.39 7.48
N HIS A 43 7.22 11.07 7.26
CA HIS A 43 8.26 11.34 8.24
C HIS A 43 8.50 12.82 8.47
N ASP A 44 8.36 13.63 7.43
CA ASP A 44 8.71 15.04 7.48
C ASP A 44 7.62 15.92 8.06
N ALA A 45 6.36 15.52 7.93
CA ALA A 45 5.24 16.34 8.36
C ALA A 45 4.72 15.99 9.74
N GLY A 46 5.28 14.97 10.37
CA GLY A 46 4.85 14.56 11.70
C GLY A 46 3.45 13.98 11.76
N GLY A 47 2.95 13.43 10.63
CA GLY A 47 1.63 12.83 10.57
C GLY A 47 1.19 12.54 9.16
N LEU A 48 -0.08 12.18 9.02
CA LEU A 48 -0.65 11.87 7.71
C LEU A 48 -0.94 13.14 6.93
N THR A 49 -0.70 13.07 5.62
CA THR A 49 -0.96 14.18 4.71
C THR A 49 -2.03 13.79 3.70
N ASP A 50 -2.42 14.74 2.85
CA ASP A 50 -3.36 14.48 1.77
C ASP A 50 -2.84 13.40 0.84
N SER A 51 -1.52 13.34 0.64
CA SER A 51 -0.91 12.29 -0.18
C SER A 51 -1.12 10.90 0.40
N ASP A 52 -1.04 10.77 1.73
CA ASP A 52 -1.31 9.50 2.39
C ASP A 52 -2.73 9.04 2.14
N PHE A 53 -3.70 9.94 2.29
CA PHE A 53 -5.11 9.61 2.08
C PHE A 53 -5.40 9.27 0.63
N GLU A 54 -4.76 9.97 -0.30
CA GLU A 54 -4.96 9.71 -1.73
C GLU A 54 -4.43 8.33 -2.11
N VAL A 55 -3.23 7.98 -1.65
CA VAL A 55 -2.65 6.67 -1.89
C VAL A 55 -3.52 5.58 -1.25
N ALA A 56 -3.95 5.80 -0.02
CA ALA A 56 -4.81 4.83 0.66
C ALA A 56 -6.11 4.59 -0.11
N ARG A 57 -6.71 5.65 -0.64
CA ARG A 57 -7.95 5.53 -1.42
C ARG A 57 -7.73 4.72 -2.70
N LYS A 58 -6.62 4.96 -3.39
CA LYS A 58 -6.28 4.21 -4.60
C LYS A 58 -6.03 2.74 -4.30
N ILE A 59 -5.38 2.47 -3.17
CA ILE A 59 -5.15 1.08 -2.73
C ILE A 59 -6.46 0.39 -2.42
N ASP A 60 -7.40 1.09 -1.79
CA ASP A 60 -8.72 0.53 -1.48
C ASP A 60 -9.44 0.05 -2.74
N THR A 61 -9.25 0.72 -3.87
CA THR A 61 -9.88 0.29 -5.12
C THR A 61 -9.36 -1.05 -5.62
N LEU A 62 -8.16 -1.44 -5.21
CA LEU A 62 -7.59 -2.74 -5.59
C LEU A 62 -8.21 -3.88 -4.79
N ILE A 63 -8.70 -3.58 -3.59
CA ILE A 63 -9.23 -4.59 -2.68
C ILE A 63 -10.72 -4.84 -2.93
N ASP A 64 -11.43 -3.80 -3.27
CA ASP A 64 -12.85 -3.88 -3.58
C ASP A 64 -13.04 -4.44 -4.99
#